data_6b7724aaef935a1202b91cc79134fea7
#
_entry.id   6b7724aaef935a1202b91cc79134fea7
#
_cell.length_a   1.000
_cell.length_b   1.000
_cell.length_c   1.000
_cell.angle_alpha   90.00
_cell.angle_beta   90.00
_cell.angle_gamma   90.00
#
_symmetry.space_group_name_H-M   'P 1'
#
loop_
_entity.id
_entity.type
_entity.pdbx_description
1 polymer ?
#
loop_
_entity_poly.entity_id
_entity_poly.type
_entity_poly.pdbx_seq_one_letter_code
_entity_poly.pdbx_strand_id
1 'polypeptide(L)'
;MNDQRVLRLAEWITRYPWWVVMGSLLLFLVTFSGARNLQFTTDYRVFFGQTNPQLIAFEALQQTYTKNDTILFVLAPKDGDVFSANNLSAVEWLTDQAWQIPYSIRVDSVSNFQHTSAEGDDILVEDLIIDANTMSLGQLAARKQIATTEPLLLDRLISPTGHVTGVNVTLQLPGKDPLKEVPEAVDRARDIKRQLQDTFPTIDVYITGMAPLNYAFEEAAKTDLKTLIPAMYLVILLLLGFLTRDFSSTFSTLVLLTFSIFGAMGLAGWIGIKLTGPSATAPVIILTLGVA
;
A
#
# COMPACT_ATOMS: atom_id res chain seq x y z
N MET A 1 -7.70 36.42 31.22
CA MET A 1 -6.51 35.73 31.80
C MET A 1 -5.72 36.81 32.54
N ASN A 2 -5.41 36.63 33.83
CA ASN A 2 -4.90 37.75 34.68
C ASN A 2 -3.52 38.20 34.19
N ASP A 3 -3.42 39.44 33.69
CA ASP A 3 -2.19 40.08 33.20
C ASP A 3 -1.02 39.97 34.19
N GLN A 4 -1.30 40.03 35.48
CA GLN A 4 -0.30 39.86 36.55
C GLN A 4 0.37 38.44 36.57
N ARG A 5 -0.34 37.41 36.16
CA ARG A 5 0.27 36.05 36.09
C ARG A 5 1.20 35.92 34.89
N VAL A 6 0.83 36.54 33.78
CA VAL A 6 1.65 36.54 32.56
C VAL A 6 2.96 37.33 32.81
N LEU A 7 2.87 38.49 33.46
CA LEU A 7 4.03 39.31 33.82
C LEU A 7 4.98 38.55 34.77
N ARG A 8 4.46 37.91 35.81
CA ARG A 8 5.29 37.10 36.73
C ARG A 8 5.96 35.92 36.03
N LEU A 9 5.27 35.26 35.09
CA LEU A 9 5.85 34.18 34.31
C LEU A 9 7.00 34.69 33.41
N ALA A 10 6.79 35.85 32.76
CA ALA A 10 7.82 36.49 31.92
C ALA A 10 9.07 36.86 32.75
N GLU A 11 8.86 37.44 33.91
CA GLU A 11 9.94 37.79 34.85
C GLU A 11 10.71 36.53 35.31
N TRP A 12 10.00 35.45 35.61
CA TRP A 12 10.62 34.21 36.03
C TRP A 12 11.44 33.57 34.92
N ILE A 13 10.92 33.55 33.67
CA ILE A 13 11.62 33.02 32.47
C ILE A 13 12.89 33.84 32.22
N THR A 14 12.84 35.13 32.29
CA THR A 14 14.02 35.99 32.03
C THR A 14 15.03 35.95 33.16
N ARG A 15 14.58 35.73 34.40
CA ARG A 15 15.47 35.61 35.58
C ARG A 15 16.20 34.30 35.67
N TYR A 16 15.58 33.17 35.15
CA TYR A 16 16.12 31.84 35.23
C TYR A 16 16.18 31.13 33.86
N PRO A 17 16.86 31.70 32.85
CA PRO A 17 16.80 31.18 31.48
C PRO A 17 17.33 29.75 31.36
N TRP A 18 18.37 29.40 32.10
CA TRP A 18 18.95 28.06 32.07
C TRP A 18 18.02 26.96 32.62
N TRP A 19 17.21 27.28 33.64
CA TRP A 19 16.22 26.34 34.17
C TRP A 19 15.09 26.12 33.16
N VAL A 20 14.71 27.16 32.43
CA VAL A 20 13.70 27.03 31.38
C VAL A 20 14.22 26.18 30.21
N VAL A 21 15.46 26.41 29.78
CA VAL A 21 16.10 25.63 28.73
C VAL A 21 16.26 24.17 29.17
N MET A 22 16.74 23.92 30.37
CA MET A 22 16.88 22.54 30.87
C MET A 22 15.52 21.83 31.03
N GLY A 23 14.51 22.54 31.54
CA GLY A 23 13.16 22.01 31.67
C GLY A 23 12.53 21.67 30.31
N SER A 24 12.67 22.55 29.31
CA SER A 24 12.17 22.28 27.96
C SER A 24 12.94 21.15 27.27
N LEU A 25 14.25 21.04 27.48
CA LEU A 25 15.06 19.93 26.96
C LEU A 25 14.65 18.59 27.61
N LEU A 26 14.44 18.59 28.91
CA LEU A 26 13.97 17.40 29.63
C LEU A 26 12.58 16.97 29.13
N LEU A 27 11.66 17.90 28.98
CA LEU A 27 10.32 17.66 28.43
C LEU A 27 10.43 17.08 27.01
N PHE A 28 11.29 17.65 26.19
CA PHE A 28 11.54 17.14 24.84
C PHE A 28 12.08 15.71 24.86
N LEU A 29 13.06 15.41 25.72
CA LEU A 29 13.63 14.06 25.81
C LEU A 29 12.59 13.05 26.27
N VAL A 30 11.73 13.42 27.22
CA VAL A 30 10.63 12.56 27.69
C VAL A 30 9.63 12.31 26.57
N THR A 31 9.18 13.36 25.88
CA THR A 31 8.24 13.19 24.76
C THR A 31 8.88 12.41 23.61
N PHE A 32 10.11 12.74 23.23
CA PHE A 32 10.85 12.07 22.17
C PHE A 32 11.07 10.58 22.45
N SER A 33 11.25 10.18 23.71
CA SER A 33 11.42 8.77 24.07
C SER A 33 10.26 7.87 23.63
N GLY A 34 9.08 8.44 23.44
CA GLY A 34 7.91 7.75 22.89
C GLY A 34 8.03 7.39 21.41
N ALA A 35 8.94 8.01 20.67
CA ALA A 35 9.15 7.71 19.25
C ALA A 35 9.50 6.23 18.99
N ARG A 36 10.13 5.56 19.96
CA ARG A 36 10.40 4.12 19.92
C ARG A 36 9.13 3.25 19.89
N ASN A 37 8.00 3.79 20.32
CA ASN A 37 6.72 3.10 20.34
C ASN A 37 5.87 3.37 19.09
N LEU A 38 6.35 4.24 18.19
CA LEU A 38 5.66 4.51 16.95
C LEU A 38 5.59 3.23 16.10
N GLN A 39 4.39 2.87 15.73
CA GLN A 39 4.12 1.76 14.83
C GLN A 39 3.57 2.30 13.51
N PHE A 40 4.14 1.85 12.43
CA PHE A 40 3.60 2.09 11.09
C PHE A 40 2.55 1.02 10.79
N THR A 41 1.45 1.42 10.17
CA THR A 41 0.42 0.48 9.72
C THR A 41 -0.10 0.87 8.35
N THR A 42 -0.29 -0.12 7.51
CA THR A 42 -0.96 0.01 6.21
C THR A 42 -2.43 -0.40 6.29
N ASP A 43 -2.90 -0.80 7.48
CA ASP A 43 -4.25 -1.25 7.68
C ASP A 43 -5.24 -0.07 7.63
N TYR A 44 -6.10 -0.05 6.61
CA TYR A 44 -7.14 0.96 6.42
C TYR A 44 -8.17 1.03 7.56
N ARG A 45 -8.26 -0.01 8.41
CA ARG A 45 -9.19 -0.04 9.55
C ARG A 45 -8.93 1.05 10.56
N VAL A 46 -7.71 1.56 10.64
CA VAL A 46 -7.35 2.66 11.55
C VAL A 46 -8.05 3.98 11.23
N PHE A 47 -8.60 4.12 10.01
CA PHE A 47 -9.39 5.30 9.61
C PHE A 47 -10.85 5.24 10.11
N PHE A 48 -11.28 4.09 10.61
CA PHE A 48 -12.63 3.90 11.13
C PHE A 48 -12.60 3.80 12.66
N GLY A 49 -13.60 4.38 13.32
CA GLY A 49 -13.76 4.18 14.76
C GLY A 49 -14.08 2.71 15.06
N GLN A 50 -13.52 2.15 16.12
CA GLN A 50 -13.74 0.76 16.52
C GLN A 50 -15.22 0.40 16.77
N THR A 51 -16.06 1.39 17.03
CA THR A 51 -17.50 1.24 17.23
C THR A 51 -18.31 1.42 15.94
N ASN A 52 -17.65 1.60 14.78
CA ASN A 52 -18.34 1.77 13.51
C ASN A 52 -19.08 0.47 13.13
N PRO A 53 -20.42 0.48 13.01
CA PRO A 53 -21.20 -0.74 12.76
C PRO A 53 -20.87 -1.39 11.40
N GLN A 54 -20.48 -0.60 10.41
CA GLN A 54 -20.10 -1.10 9.09
C GLN A 54 -18.76 -1.82 9.16
N LEU A 55 -17.79 -1.29 9.93
CA LEU A 55 -16.51 -1.96 10.16
C LEU A 55 -16.72 -3.29 10.89
N ILE A 56 -17.54 -3.30 11.94
CA ILE A 56 -17.84 -4.52 12.72
C ILE A 56 -18.50 -5.58 11.82
N ALA A 57 -19.48 -5.20 10.98
CA ALA A 57 -20.11 -6.11 10.05
C ALA A 57 -19.12 -6.65 9.00
N PHE A 58 -18.25 -5.79 8.50
CA PHE A 58 -17.20 -6.18 7.55
C PHE A 58 -16.16 -7.12 8.17
N GLU A 59 -15.75 -6.86 9.41
CA GLU A 59 -14.83 -7.76 10.14
C GLU A 59 -15.48 -9.12 10.42
N ALA A 60 -16.75 -9.15 10.80
CA ALA A 60 -17.49 -10.39 10.96
C ALA A 60 -17.58 -11.20 9.66
N LEU A 61 -17.79 -10.52 8.52
CA LEU A 61 -17.75 -11.13 7.20
C LEU A 61 -16.37 -11.74 6.90
N GLN A 62 -15.29 -10.99 7.17
CA GLN A 62 -13.91 -11.46 6.95
C GLN A 62 -13.49 -12.60 7.88
N GLN A 63 -14.07 -12.67 9.09
CA GLN A 63 -13.82 -13.80 10.00
C GLN A 63 -14.56 -15.06 9.57
N THR A 64 -15.75 -14.92 8.97
CA THR A 64 -16.55 -16.04 8.50
C THR A 64 -16.06 -16.56 7.14
N TYR A 65 -15.63 -15.65 6.27
CA TYR A 65 -15.12 -15.96 4.94
C TYR A 65 -13.60 -15.66 4.90
N THR A 66 -13.03 -15.45 3.76
CA THR A 66 -11.60 -15.15 3.63
C THR A 66 -11.37 -13.64 3.63
N LYS A 67 -10.25 -13.18 4.21
CA LYS A 67 -9.80 -11.79 4.04
C LYS A 67 -9.58 -11.51 2.56
N ASN A 68 -9.94 -10.31 2.13
CA ASN A 68 -9.82 -9.90 0.73
C ASN A 68 -8.46 -9.23 0.44
N ASP A 69 -7.38 -9.86 0.91
CA ASP A 69 -6.01 -9.43 0.55
C ASP A 69 -5.67 -10.08 -0.78
N THR A 70 -5.70 -9.30 -1.86
CA THR A 70 -5.52 -9.82 -3.22
C THR A 70 -4.38 -9.14 -3.96
N ILE A 71 -3.77 -9.89 -4.88
CA ILE A 71 -2.93 -9.39 -5.96
C ILE A 71 -3.61 -9.78 -7.27
N LEU A 72 -3.90 -8.81 -8.11
CA LEU A 72 -4.46 -9.02 -9.44
C LEU A 72 -3.42 -8.65 -10.49
N PHE A 73 -3.02 -9.63 -11.29
CA PHE A 73 -2.28 -9.39 -12.51
C PHE A 73 -3.27 -9.12 -13.63
N VAL A 74 -3.01 -8.08 -14.41
CA VAL A 74 -3.81 -7.74 -15.59
C VAL A 74 -2.91 -7.88 -16.82
N LEU A 75 -3.32 -8.74 -17.74
CA LEU A 75 -2.61 -9.00 -19.00
C LEU A 75 -3.39 -8.35 -20.14
N ALA A 76 -2.71 -7.47 -20.87
CA ALA A 76 -3.24 -6.77 -22.03
C ALA A 76 -2.36 -7.07 -23.26
N PRO A 77 -2.68 -8.11 -24.03
CA PRO A 77 -1.97 -8.42 -25.26
C PRO A 77 -2.04 -7.25 -26.27
N LYS A 78 -0.93 -6.91 -26.88
CA LYS A 78 -0.82 -5.79 -27.85
C LYS A 78 -1.60 -6.01 -29.14
N ASP A 79 -1.87 -7.27 -29.48
CA ASP A 79 -2.73 -7.67 -30.59
C ASP A 79 -4.24 -7.57 -30.27
N GLY A 80 -4.58 -7.30 -29.01
CA GLY A 80 -5.96 -7.11 -28.55
C GLY A 80 -6.79 -8.40 -28.45
N ASP A 81 -6.16 -9.58 -28.43
CA ASP A 81 -6.88 -10.85 -28.26
C ASP A 81 -6.18 -11.78 -27.25
N VAL A 82 -6.83 -12.05 -26.11
CA VAL A 82 -6.35 -12.98 -25.10
C VAL A 82 -6.35 -14.43 -25.63
N PHE A 83 -7.27 -14.77 -26.54
CA PHE A 83 -7.52 -16.14 -26.96
C PHE A 83 -6.65 -16.59 -28.15
N SER A 84 -5.42 -16.11 -28.24
CA SER A 84 -4.39 -16.73 -29.05
C SER A 84 -3.60 -17.77 -28.25
N ALA A 85 -3.03 -18.78 -28.92
CA ALA A 85 -2.25 -19.82 -28.24
C ALA A 85 -1.11 -19.25 -27.39
N ASN A 86 -0.36 -18.28 -27.93
CA ASN A 86 0.74 -17.62 -27.22
C ASN A 86 0.29 -16.83 -25.98
N ASN A 87 -0.82 -16.09 -26.12
CA ASN A 87 -1.31 -15.23 -25.03
C ASN A 87 -1.94 -16.08 -23.90
N LEU A 88 -2.66 -17.14 -24.24
CA LEU A 88 -3.19 -18.10 -23.26
C LEU A 88 -2.08 -18.90 -22.58
N SER A 89 -1.02 -19.28 -23.29
CA SER A 89 0.16 -19.90 -22.65
C SER A 89 0.83 -18.98 -21.63
N ALA A 90 0.81 -17.66 -21.85
CA ALA A 90 1.27 -16.71 -20.86
C ALA A 90 0.34 -16.66 -19.64
N VAL A 91 -0.97 -16.82 -19.81
CA VAL A 91 -1.93 -16.90 -18.69
C VAL A 91 -1.73 -18.18 -17.89
N GLU A 92 -1.55 -19.33 -18.56
CA GLU A 92 -1.24 -20.61 -17.90
C GLU A 92 0.05 -20.51 -17.10
N TRP A 93 1.13 -20.03 -17.73
CA TRP A 93 2.41 -19.84 -17.06
C TRP A 93 2.28 -18.92 -15.83
N LEU A 94 1.59 -17.81 -15.97
CA LEU A 94 1.37 -16.88 -14.87
C LEU A 94 0.54 -17.51 -13.74
N THR A 95 -0.49 -18.28 -14.08
CA THR A 95 -1.34 -18.98 -13.12
C THR A 95 -0.51 -19.93 -12.26
N ASP A 96 0.40 -20.70 -12.89
CA ASP A 96 1.30 -21.63 -12.20
C ASP A 96 2.31 -20.89 -11.31
N GLN A 97 2.91 -19.81 -11.82
CA GLN A 97 3.85 -19.01 -11.03
C GLN A 97 3.17 -18.28 -9.86
N ALA A 98 1.93 -17.86 -10.02
CA ALA A 98 1.17 -17.13 -9.01
C ALA A 98 0.90 -17.97 -7.75
N TRP A 99 0.82 -19.30 -7.86
CA TRP A 99 0.76 -20.19 -6.70
C TRP A 99 2.02 -20.16 -5.82
N GLN A 100 3.17 -19.73 -6.38
CA GLN A 100 4.44 -19.63 -5.66
C GLN A 100 4.58 -18.28 -4.91
N ILE A 101 3.60 -17.38 -5.01
CA ILE A 101 3.59 -16.16 -4.22
C ILE A 101 3.38 -16.51 -2.74
N PRO A 102 4.22 -16.01 -1.83
CA PRO A 102 4.06 -16.25 -0.41
C PRO A 102 2.64 -15.92 0.07
N TYR A 103 2.10 -16.79 0.91
CA TYR A 103 0.75 -16.67 1.48
C TYR A 103 -0.40 -16.82 0.47
N SER A 104 -0.13 -17.25 -0.76
CA SER A 104 -1.18 -17.58 -1.74
C SER A 104 -1.98 -18.78 -1.26
N ILE A 105 -3.31 -18.64 -1.23
CA ILE A 105 -4.24 -19.73 -0.89
C ILE A 105 -5.16 -20.09 -2.05
N ARG A 106 -5.26 -19.23 -3.04
CA ARG A 106 -6.08 -19.43 -4.23
C ARG A 106 -5.61 -18.54 -5.37
N VAL A 107 -5.61 -19.12 -6.54
CA VAL A 107 -5.34 -18.42 -7.80
C VAL A 107 -6.49 -18.68 -8.75
N ASP A 108 -7.12 -17.61 -9.24
CA ASP A 108 -8.22 -17.67 -10.19
C ASP A 108 -7.82 -17.00 -11.49
N SER A 109 -8.00 -17.69 -12.60
CA SER A 109 -7.73 -17.19 -13.96
C SER A 109 -8.71 -17.81 -14.95
N VAL A 110 -8.69 -17.34 -16.19
CA VAL A 110 -9.47 -17.98 -17.26
C VAL A 110 -8.92 -19.37 -17.60
N SER A 111 -7.64 -19.66 -17.33
CA SER A 111 -7.05 -20.97 -17.64
C SER A 111 -7.56 -22.06 -16.70
N ASN A 112 -7.55 -21.81 -15.39
CA ASN A 112 -7.92 -22.79 -14.37
C ASN A 112 -9.40 -22.71 -13.94
N PHE A 113 -10.23 -21.99 -14.72
CA PHE A 113 -11.66 -21.97 -14.46
C PHE A 113 -12.28 -23.36 -14.76
N GLN A 114 -12.96 -23.93 -13.77
CA GLN A 114 -13.61 -25.24 -13.89
C GLN A 114 -14.85 -25.13 -14.76
N HIS A 115 -14.74 -25.54 -16.02
CA HIS A 115 -15.87 -25.57 -16.94
C HIS A 115 -16.56 -26.93 -16.86
N THR A 116 -17.88 -26.90 -16.73
CA THR A 116 -18.71 -28.10 -16.67
C THR A 116 -19.43 -28.27 -18.01
N SER A 117 -19.23 -29.40 -18.66
CA SER A 117 -19.93 -29.80 -19.89
C SER A 117 -20.62 -31.14 -19.75
N ALA A 118 -21.71 -31.35 -20.50
CA ALA A 118 -22.39 -32.64 -20.56
C ALA A 118 -21.92 -33.41 -21.79
N GLU A 119 -21.43 -34.60 -21.60
CA GLU A 119 -21.04 -35.53 -22.66
C GLU A 119 -21.89 -36.82 -22.56
N GLY A 120 -23.00 -36.89 -23.29
CA GLY A 120 -23.96 -37.95 -23.16
C GLY A 120 -24.66 -37.96 -21.80
N ASP A 121 -24.51 -39.04 -21.04
CA ASP A 121 -25.01 -39.17 -19.67
C ASP A 121 -24.02 -38.75 -18.59
N ASP A 122 -22.80 -38.39 -18.98
CA ASP A 122 -21.70 -38.00 -18.07
C ASP A 122 -21.55 -36.49 -17.96
N ILE A 123 -21.07 -36.04 -16.78
CA ILE A 123 -20.70 -34.65 -16.54
C ILE A 123 -19.17 -34.57 -16.51
N LEU A 124 -18.59 -33.83 -17.44
CA LEU A 124 -17.16 -33.55 -17.49
C LEU A 124 -16.89 -32.19 -16.84
N VAL A 125 -15.95 -32.18 -15.88
CA VAL A 125 -15.43 -30.95 -15.23
C VAL A 125 -13.95 -30.85 -15.51
N GLU A 126 -13.54 -29.86 -16.26
CA GLU A 126 -12.13 -29.65 -16.63
C GLU A 126 -11.79 -28.15 -16.60
N ASP A 127 -10.49 -27.88 -16.56
CA ASP A 127 -9.99 -26.51 -16.71
C ASP A 127 -10.36 -25.98 -18.11
N LEU A 128 -10.79 -24.71 -18.17
CA LEU A 128 -11.23 -24.11 -19.44
C LEU A 128 -10.13 -24.08 -20.49
N ILE A 129 -8.88 -23.87 -20.08
CA ILE A 129 -7.71 -23.92 -20.96
C ILE A 129 -6.72 -24.96 -20.43
N ILE A 130 -6.35 -25.91 -21.27
CA ILE A 130 -5.33 -26.91 -20.99
C ILE A 130 -4.40 -26.97 -22.19
N ASP A 131 -3.11 -26.71 -21.97
CA ASP A 131 -2.07 -26.73 -23.02
C ASP A 131 -2.44 -25.86 -24.23
N ALA A 132 -2.61 -24.55 -24.02
CA ALA A 132 -3.06 -23.58 -25.03
C ALA A 132 -2.32 -23.69 -26.37
N ASN A 133 -1.02 -24.05 -26.34
CA ASN A 133 -0.20 -24.23 -27.54
C ASN A 133 -0.63 -25.41 -28.42
N THR A 134 -1.38 -26.36 -27.90
CA THR A 134 -1.88 -27.53 -28.65
C THR A 134 -3.28 -27.31 -29.22
N MET A 135 -3.94 -26.23 -28.80
CA MET A 135 -5.32 -25.93 -29.20
C MET A 135 -5.42 -25.46 -30.65
N SER A 136 -6.39 -25.98 -31.38
CA SER A 136 -6.77 -25.50 -32.70
C SER A 136 -7.48 -24.14 -32.62
N LEU A 137 -7.48 -23.39 -33.71
CA LEU A 137 -8.21 -22.10 -33.79
C LEU A 137 -9.71 -22.23 -33.44
N GLY A 138 -10.33 -23.34 -33.84
CA GLY A 138 -11.73 -23.62 -33.51
C GLY A 138 -11.97 -23.83 -32.02
N GLN A 139 -11.05 -24.54 -31.33
CA GLN A 139 -11.09 -24.71 -29.89
C GLN A 139 -10.89 -23.39 -29.14
N LEU A 140 -9.89 -22.61 -29.56
CA LEU A 140 -9.65 -21.26 -29.00
C LEU A 140 -10.89 -20.35 -29.11
N ALA A 141 -11.56 -20.36 -30.28
CA ALA A 141 -12.78 -19.59 -30.48
C ALA A 141 -13.94 -20.08 -29.58
N ALA A 142 -14.08 -21.40 -29.42
CA ALA A 142 -15.11 -21.97 -28.53
C ALA A 142 -14.83 -21.60 -27.07
N ARG A 143 -13.57 -21.69 -26.61
CA ARG A 143 -13.18 -21.29 -25.24
C ARG A 143 -13.39 -19.79 -25.00
N LYS A 144 -13.11 -18.94 -26.00
CA LYS A 144 -13.41 -17.50 -25.98
C LYS A 144 -14.91 -17.24 -25.76
N GLN A 145 -15.76 -17.94 -26.50
CA GLN A 145 -17.21 -17.79 -26.36
C GLN A 145 -17.67 -18.18 -24.95
N ILE A 146 -17.18 -19.30 -24.40
CA ILE A 146 -17.48 -19.72 -23.02
C ILE A 146 -17.05 -18.63 -22.04
N ALA A 147 -15.79 -18.21 -22.08
CA ALA A 147 -15.24 -17.25 -21.14
C ALA A 147 -15.95 -15.89 -21.15
N THR A 148 -16.36 -15.41 -22.34
CA THR A 148 -17.03 -14.11 -22.49
C THR A 148 -18.54 -14.16 -22.23
N THR A 149 -19.11 -15.34 -22.01
CA THR A 149 -20.52 -15.52 -21.63
C THR A 149 -20.71 -16.04 -20.21
N GLU A 150 -19.64 -16.56 -19.58
CA GLU A 150 -19.68 -17.10 -18.22
C GLU A 150 -19.75 -15.98 -17.18
N PRO A 151 -20.84 -15.87 -16.38
CA PRO A 151 -21.02 -14.77 -15.42
C PRO A 151 -19.95 -14.72 -14.31
N LEU A 152 -19.26 -15.83 -14.04
CA LEU A 152 -18.18 -15.89 -13.07
C LEU A 152 -16.85 -15.35 -13.60
N LEU A 153 -16.68 -15.31 -14.93
CA LEU A 153 -15.48 -14.80 -15.61
C LEU A 153 -15.67 -13.41 -16.17
N LEU A 154 -16.83 -13.16 -16.82
CA LEU A 154 -17.13 -11.90 -17.49
C LEU A 154 -17.11 -10.73 -16.51
N ASP A 155 -16.42 -9.64 -16.89
CA ASP A 155 -16.22 -8.42 -16.08
C ASP A 155 -15.52 -8.63 -14.73
N ARG A 156 -14.99 -9.85 -14.50
CA ARG A 156 -14.17 -10.18 -13.32
C ARG A 156 -12.74 -10.55 -13.69
N LEU A 157 -12.59 -11.54 -14.55
CA LEU A 157 -11.29 -12.05 -15.00
C LEU A 157 -11.09 -11.92 -16.51
N ILE A 158 -12.14 -11.63 -17.26
CA ILE A 158 -12.07 -11.39 -18.70
C ILE A 158 -12.93 -10.18 -19.10
N SER A 159 -12.42 -9.36 -19.99
CA SER A 159 -13.19 -8.26 -20.58
C SER A 159 -14.24 -8.77 -21.59
N PRO A 160 -15.35 -8.06 -21.82
CA PRO A 160 -16.43 -8.51 -22.72
C PRO A 160 -15.98 -8.85 -24.14
N THR A 161 -14.94 -8.22 -24.62
CA THR A 161 -14.39 -8.48 -25.96
C THR A 161 -13.22 -9.47 -25.95
N GLY A 162 -12.76 -9.92 -24.78
CA GLY A 162 -11.62 -10.82 -24.64
C GLY A 162 -10.26 -10.16 -24.95
N HIS A 163 -10.14 -8.85 -24.83
CA HIS A 163 -8.88 -8.13 -25.10
C HIS A 163 -7.98 -7.97 -23.88
N VAL A 164 -8.52 -8.15 -22.67
CA VAL A 164 -7.78 -8.08 -21.40
C VAL A 164 -8.25 -9.19 -20.50
N THR A 165 -7.32 -9.82 -19.78
CA THR A 165 -7.63 -10.85 -18.77
C THR A 165 -6.88 -10.58 -17.48
N GLY A 166 -7.41 -11.15 -16.39
CA GLY A 166 -6.83 -11.07 -15.07
C GLY A 166 -6.46 -12.44 -14.50
N VAL A 167 -5.40 -12.49 -13.71
CA VAL A 167 -5.06 -13.59 -12.81
C VAL A 167 -5.11 -13.06 -11.40
N ASN A 168 -6.08 -13.52 -10.63
CA ASN A 168 -6.32 -13.05 -9.26
C ASN A 168 -5.73 -14.02 -8.25
N VAL A 169 -4.88 -13.49 -7.37
CA VAL A 169 -4.26 -14.25 -6.28
C VAL A 169 -4.85 -13.79 -4.96
N THR A 170 -5.51 -14.70 -4.27
CA THR A 170 -6.03 -14.44 -2.91
C THR A 170 -4.94 -14.83 -1.91
N LEU A 171 -4.61 -13.90 -1.03
CA LEU A 171 -3.61 -14.07 0.01
C LEU A 171 -4.26 -14.28 1.37
N GLN A 172 -3.65 -15.14 2.18
CA GLN A 172 -3.95 -15.26 3.60
C GLN A 172 -2.71 -14.88 4.41
N LEU A 173 -2.58 -13.58 4.68
CA LEU A 173 -1.47 -13.07 5.47
C LEU A 173 -1.60 -13.54 6.94
N PRO A 174 -0.51 -14.04 7.56
CA PRO A 174 -0.51 -14.46 8.96
C PRO A 174 -0.84 -13.33 9.96
N GLY A 175 -0.58 -12.08 9.57
CA GLY A 175 -0.85 -10.89 10.40
C GLY A 175 0.09 -10.74 11.60
N LYS A 176 1.24 -11.46 11.60
CA LYS A 176 2.26 -11.36 12.64
C LYS A 176 3.18 -10.17 12.43
N ASP A 177 3.60 -9.96 11.19
CA ASP A 177 4.47 -8.85 10.78
C ASP A 177 4.03 -8.30 9.41
N PRO A 178 2.96 -7.48 9.37
CA PRO A 178 2.44 -6.95 8.11
C PRO A 178 3.47 -6.14 7.31
N LEU A 179 4.49 -5.55 7.99
CA LEU A 179 5.55 -4.79 7.36
C LEU A 179 6.57 -5.67 6.62
N LYS A 180 6.50 -6.99 6.77
CA LYS A 180 7.31 -7.96 6.01
C LYS A 180 6.45 -8.81 5.10
N GLU A 181 5.31 -9.28 5.59
CA GLU A 181 4.44 -10.22 4.87
C GLU A 181 3.93 -9.63 3.55
N VAL A 182 3.43 -8.38 3.58
CA VAL A 182 2.92 -7.69 2.39
C VAL A 182 4.02 -7.39 1.37
N PRO A 183 5.17 -6.77 1.76
CA PRO A 183 6.30 -6.59 0.85
C PRO A 183 6.78 -7.88 0.21
N GLU A 184 6.93 -8.97 0.96
CA GLU A 184 7.40 -10.26 0.46
C GLU A 184 6.50 -10.80 -0.65
N ALA A 185 5.18 -10.75 -0.45
CA ALA A 185 4.21 -11.19 -1.46
C ALA A 185 4.23 -10.30 -2.71
N VAL A 186 4.25 -8.97 -2.51
CA VAL A 186 4.20 -8.00 -3.63
C VAL A 186 5.51 -7.98 -4.42
N ASP A 187 6.66 -8.08 -3.75
CA ASP A 187 7.96 -8.13 -4.43
C ASP A 187 8.08 -9.41 -5.26
N ARG A 188 7.62 -10.56 -4.74
CA ARG A 188 7.54 -11.79 -5.53
C ARG A 188 6.62 -11.64 -6.74
N ALA A 189 5.48 -10.98 -6.59
CA ALA A 189 4.58 -10.70 -7.71
C ALA A 189 5.23 -9.79 -8.76
N ARG A 190 6.01 -8.79 -8.34
CA ARG A 190 6.79 -7.93 -9.25
C ARG A 190 7.87 -8.69 -9.99
N ASP A 191 8.51 -9.68 -9.34
CA ASP A 191 9.50 -10.55 -9.99
C ASP A 191 8.85 -11.43 -11.05
N ILE A 192 7.70 -12.02 -10.76
CA ILE A 192 6.91 -12.82 -11.72
C ILE A 192 6.49 -11.94 -12.90
N LYS A 193 6.02 -10.72 -12.66
CA LYS A 193 5.70 -9.76 -13.72
C LYS A 193 6.90 -9.53 -14.64
N ARG A 194 8.11 -9.31 -14.10
CA ARG A 194 9.32 -9.09 -14.90
C ARG A 194 9.63 -10.32 -15.76
N GLN A 195 9.60 -11.52 -15.18
CA GLN A 195 9.83 -12.76 -15.90
C GLN A 195 8.81 -12.99 -17.02
N LEU A 196 7.52 -12.66 -16.75
CA LEU A 196 6.49 -12.76 -17.77
C LEU A 196 6.75 -11.80 -18.94
N GLN A 197 7.11 -10.55 -18.66
CA GLN A 197 7.40 -9.54 -19.69
C GLN A 197 8.64 -9.90 -20.52
N ASP A 198 9.65 -10.51 -19.89
CA ASP A 198 10.85 -10.99 -20.58
C ASP A 198 10.53 -12.18 -21.51
N THR A 199 9.63 -13.08 -21.08
CA THR A 199 9.25 -14.28 -21.84
C THR A 199 8.21 -13.98 -22.92
N PHE A 200 7.26 -13.07 -22.63
CA PHE A 200 6.15 -12.69 -23.51
C PHE A 200 6.11 -11.17 -23.73
N PRO A 201 7.05 -10.61 -24.52
CA PRO A 201 7.19 -9.15 -24.69
C PRO A 201 6.03 -8.49 -25.45
N THR A 202 5.15 -9.29 -26.03
CA THR A 202 3.93 -8.83 -26.73
C THR A 202 2.76 -8.56 -25.80
N ILE A 203 2.90 -8.80 -24.48
CA ILE A 203 1.84 -8.61 -23.50
C ILE A 203 2.25 -7.54 -22.49
N ASP A 204 1.43 -6.51 -22.36
CA ASP A 204 1.59 -5.54 -21.29
C ASP A 204 0.98 -6.11 -20.00
N VAL A 205 1.75 -6.05 -18.91
CA VAL A 205 1.35 -6.64 -17.62
C VAL A 205 1.30 -5.57 -16.54
N TYR A 206 0.18 -5.49 -15.84
CA TYR A 206 -0.01 -4.59 -14.72
C TYR A 206 -0.31 -5.39 -13.44
N ILE A 207 0.03 -4.82 -12.29
CA ILE A 207 -0.29 -5.39 -10.98
C ILE A 207 -1.16 -4.39 -10.23
N THR A 208 -2.26 -4.88 -9.67
CA THR A 208 -3.16 -4.12 -8.80
C THR A 208 -3.70 -5.05 -7.70
N GLY A 209 -4.62 -4.56 -6.89
CA GLY A 209 -5.18 -5.30 -5.76
C GLY A 209 -4.90 -4.64 -4.43
N MET A 210 -5.49 -5.18 -3.36
CA MET A 210 -5.42 -4.56 -2.04
C MET A 210 -3.99 -4.60 -1.46
N ALA A 211 -3.28 -5.72 -1.61
CA ALA A 211 -1.93 -5.87 -1.08
C ALA A 211 -0.92 -4.93 -1.79
N PRO A 212 -0.86 -4.85 -3.13
CA PRO A 212 -0.01 -3.88 -3.83
C PRO A 212 -0.36 -2.43 -3.53
N LEU A 213 -1.65 -2.10 -3.38
CA LEU A 213 -2.09 -0.75 -3.04
C LEU A 213 -1.58 -0.32 -1.66
N ASN A 214 -1.76 -1.16 -0.65
CA ASN A 214 -1.28 -0.90 0.71
C ASN A 214 0.24 -0.74 0.74
N TYR A 215 0.97 -1.57 0.00
CA TYR A 215 2.43 -1.49 -0.07
C TYR A 215 2.89 -0.22 -0.80
N ALA A 216 2.20 0.21 -1.85
CA ALA A 216 2.52 1.44 -2.57
C ALA A 216 2.41 2.68 -1.67
N PHE A 217 1.44 2.74 -0.76
CA PHE A 217 1.35 3.81 0.24
C PHE A 217 2.56 3.83 1.18
N GLU A 218 3.04 2.65 1.59
CA GLU A 218 4.23 2.55 2.43
C GLU A 218 5.49 2.99 1.69
N GLU A 219 5.67 2.54 0.44
CA GLU A 219 6.80 2.95 -0.42
C GLU A 219 6.79 4.46 -0.67
N ALA A 220 5.62 5.04 -0.98
CA ALA A 220 5.46 6.47 -1.17
C ALA A 220 5.86 7.23 0.10
N ALA A 221 5.33 6.82 1.27
CA ALA A 221 5.67 7.44 2.54
C ALA A 221 7.17 7.37 2.86
N LYS A 222 7.82 6.22 2.62
CA LYS A 222 9.27 6.05 2.81
C LYS A 222 10.07 6.94 1.84
N THR A 223 9.60 7.11 0.62
CA THR A 223 10.24 7.98 -0.38
C THR A 223 10.10 9.45 0.02
N ASP A 224 8.93 9.87 0.46
CA ASP A 224 8.68 11.24 0.91
C ASP A 224 9.53 11.60 2.13
N LEU A 225 9.68 10.68 3.08
CA LEU A 225 10.58 10.86 4.22
C LEU A 225 12.05 11.09 3.81
N LYS A 226 12.49 10.45 2.75
CA LYS A 226 13.89 10.54 2.27
C LYS A 226 14.15 11.73 1.33
N THR A 227 13.15 12.18 0.61
CA THR A 227 13.30 13.18 -0.46
C THR A 227 12.58 14.49 -0.13
N LEU A 228 11.28 14.43 0.14
CA LEU A 228 10.45 15.60 0.33
C LEU A 228 10.79 16.34 1.63
N ILE A 229 10.95 15.63 2.73
CA ILE A 229 11.25 16.25 4.03
C ILE A 229 12.60 16.98 4.01
N PRO A 230 13.74 16.39 3.58
CA PRO A 230 14.98 17.12 3.45
C PRO A 230 14.92 18.30 2.49
N ALA A 231 14.22 18.17 1.37
CA ALA A 231 14.03 19.26 0.42
C ALA A 231 13.25 20.44 1.06
N MET A 232 12.19 20.14 1.80
CA MET A 232 11.43 21.17 2.51
C MET A 232 12.25 21.86 3.60
N TYR A 233 13.05 21.12 4.38
CA TYR A 233 13.98 21.72 5.34
C TYR A 233 14.95 22.67 4.66
N LEU A 234 15.50 22.31 3.51
CA LEU A 234 16.40 23.14 2.72
C LEU A 234 15.71 24.44 2.28
N VAL A 235 14.51 24.35 1.71
CA VAL A 235 13.72 25.52 1.26
C VAL A 235 13.41 26.43 2.42
N ILE A 236 12.98 25.89 3.55
CA ILE A 236 12.68 26.67 4.76
C ILE A 236 13.93 27.36 5.30
N LEU A 237 15.06 26.65 5.34
CA LEU A 237 16.33 27.22 5.79
C LEU A 237 16.75 28.39 4.89
N LEU A 238 16.64 28.25 3.57
CA LEU A 238 16.95 29.33 2.63
C LEU A 238 16.01 30.52 2.80
N LEU A 239 14.70 30.28 2.93
CA LEU A 239 13.72 31.36 3.13
C LEU A 239 13.93 32.08 4.45
N LEU A 240 14.11 31.35 5.55
CA LEU A 240 14.37 31.95 6.87
C LEU A 240 15.68 32.73 6.86
N GLY A 241 16.75 32.17 6.30
CA GLY A 241 18.03 32.86 6.19
C GLY A 241 17.95 34.14 5.38
N PHE A 242 17.17 34.15 4.28
CA PHE A 242 16.93 35.32 3.46
C PHE A 242 16.09 36.39 4.20
N LEU A 243 15.04 35.98 4.91
CA LEU A 243 14.13 36.90 5.63
C LEU A 243 14.78 37.46 6.89
N THR A 244 15.37 36.63 7.72
CA THR A 244 15.96 37.06 9.01
C THR A 244 17.31 37.72 8.84
N ARG A 245 18.05 37.38 7.78
CA ARG A 245 19.44 37.82 7.52
C ARG A 245 20.37 37.63 8.73
N ASP A 246 20.00 36.74 9.62
CA ASP A 246 20.73 36.39 10.82
C ASP A 246 20.84 34.89 10.98
N PHE A 247 22.07 34.39 11.02
CA PHE A 247 22.32 32.95 11.14
C PHE A 247 21.88 32.38 12.47
N SER A 248 22.00 33.12 13.56
CA SER A 248 21.63 32.67 14.90
C SER A 248 20.13 32.47 15.02
N SER A 249 19.35 33.41 14.50
CA SER A 249 17.89 33.35 14.47
C SER A 249 17.40 32.18 13.59
N THR A 250 17.95 32.03 12.38
CA THR A 250 17.63 30.95 11.47
C THR A 250 17.91 29.59 12.11
N PHE A 251 19.09 29.44 12.73
CA PHE A 251 19.48 28.19 13.38
C PHE A 251 18.58 27.86 14.58
N SER A 252 18.28 28.85 15.42
CA SER A 252 17.38 28.65 16.57
C SER A 252 15.98 28.22 16.15
N THR A 253 15.43 28.85 15.10
CA THR A 253 14.12 28.48 14.56
C THR A 253 14.15 27.03 14.02
N LEU A 254 15.19 26.66 13.29
CA LEU A 254 15.34 25.29 12.77
C LEU A 254 15.39 24.25 13.89
N VAL A 255 16.14 24.54 14.98
CA VAL A 255 16.21 23.66 16.15
C VAL A 255 14.85 23.53 16.81
N LEU A 256 14.11 24.65 16.99
CA LEU A 256 12.76 24.62 17.57
C LEU A 256 11.77 23.81 16.71
N LEU A 257 11.81 23.97 15.40
CA LEU A 257 10.97 23.21 14.47
C LEU A 257 11.29 21.71 14.56
N THR A 258 12.58 21.38 14.58
CA THR A 258 13.02 19.99 14.71
C THR A 258 12.55 19.38 16.03
N PHE A 259 12.68 20.11 17.14
CA PHE A 259 12.19 19.68 18.45
C PHE A 259 10.67 19.51 18.48
N SER A 260 9.93 20.42 17.82
CA SER A 260 8.47 20.32 17.71
C SER A 260 8.04 19.08 16.95
N ILE A 261 8.68 18.77 15.83
CA ILE A 261 8.37 17.58 15.02
C ILE A 261 8.66 16.31 15.84
N PHE A 262 9.88 16.17 16.37
CA PHE A 262 10.25 14.97 17.12
C PHE A 262 9.48 14.84 18.43
N GLY A 263 9.17 15.94 19.10
CA GLY A 263 8.32 15.95 20.29
C GLY A 263 6.89 15.51 19.99
N ALA A 264 6.30 16.00 18.91
CA ALA A 264 4.94 15.62 18.49
C ALA A 264 4.88 14.14 18.07
N MET A 265 5.87 13.68 17.29
CA MET A 265 5.97 12.27 16.89
C MET A 265 6.17 11.35 18.10
N GLY A 266 7.03 11.76 19.04
CA GLY A 266 7.24 11.01 20.27
C GLY A 266 5.99 10.95 21.15
N LEU A 267 5.26 12.07 21.28
CA LEU A 267 3.98 12.09 22.00
C LEU A 267 2.95 11.15 21.35
N ALA A 268 2.87 11.15 20.00
CA ALA A 268 2.03 10.22 19.27
C ALA A 268 2.35 8.76 19.61
N GLY A 269 3.64 8.42 19.74
CA GLY A 269 4.09 7.09 20.15
C GLY A 269 3.69 6.73 21.59
N TRP A 270 3.73 7.70 22.52
CA TRP A 270 3.25 7.49 23.90
C TRP A 270 1.74 7.25 23.99
N ILE A 271 0.95 7.94 23.16
CA ILE A 271 -0.51 7.79 23.12
C ILE A 271 -0.91 6.51 22.34
N GLY A 272 0.04 5.86 21.67
CA GLY A 272 -0.22 4.66 20.89
C GLY A 272 -0.88 4.93 19.53
N ILE A 273 -0.71 6.14 18.99
CA ILE A 273 -1.20 6.48 17.65
C ILE A 273 -0.36 5.70 16.62
N LYS A 274 -1.04 4.92 15.79
CA LYS A 274 -0.41 4.24 14.66
C LYS A 274 -0.25 5.20 13.48
N LEU A 275 0.95 5.26 12.92
CA LEU A 275 1.23 6.05 11.73
C LEU A 275 0.72 5.32 10.48
N THR A 276 0.00 6.05 9.67
CA THR A 276 -0.47 5.61 8.35
C THR A 276 0.25 6.41 7.26
N GLY A 277 0.10 6.03 5.99
CA GLY A 277 0.63 6.81 4.86
C GLY A 277 0.25 8.30 4.95
N PRO A 278 -1.03 8.68 5.10
CA PRO A 278 -1.44 10.08 5.29
C PRO A 278 -0.84 10.74 6.53
N SER A 279 -0.76 10.06 7.66
CA SER A 279 -0.21 10.65 8.89
C SER A 279 1.32 10.82 8.86
N ALA A 280 2.01 10.12 7.95
CA ALA A 280 3.43 10.33 7.70
C ALA A 280 3.75 11.76 7.17
N THR A 281 2.75 12.49 6.67
CA THR A 281 2.89 13.90 6.27
C THR A 281 2.83 14.88 7.46
N ALA A 282 2.51 14.42 8.68
CA ALA A 282 2.44 15.29 9.86
C ALA A 282 3.72 16.09 10.12
N PRO A 283 4.95 15.58 9.97
CA PRO A 283 6.17 16.37 10.08
C PRO A 283 6.21 17.55 9.12
N VAL A 284 5.71 17.38 7.90
CA VAL A 284 5.64 18.42 6.85
C VAL A 284 4.65 19.53 7.27
N ILE A 285 3.50 19.14 7.80
CA ILE A 285 2.48 20.10 8.28
C ILE A 285 3.02 20.90 9.47
N ILE A 286 3.67 20.24 10.43
CA ILE A 286 4.27 20.92 11.58
C ILE A 286 5.35 21.90 11.12
N LEU A 287 6.18 21.50 10.15
CA LEU A 287 7.24 22.32 9.59
C LEU A 287 6.69 23.58 8.93
N THR A 288 5.65 23.45 8.10
CA THR A 288 5.02 24.60 7.41
C THR A 288 4.30 25.53 8.35
N LEU A 289 3.52 25.00 9.30
CA LEU A 289 2.80 25.82 10.29
C LEU A 289 3.75 26.50 11.28
N GLY A 290 4.88 25.88 11.59
CA GLY A 290 5.85 26.44 12.55
C GLY A 290 6.70 27.57 11.97
N VAL A 291 6.68 27.77 10.64
CA VAL A 291 7.38 28.88 9.95
C VAL A 291 6.42 30.04 9.66
N ALA A 292 5.12 29.78 9.54
CA ALA A 292 4.08 30.80 9.31
C ALA A 292 3.80 31.62 10.56
#